data_ef96bb7441f589dd346ee552c7a1fb0b
#
_entry.id   ef96bb7441f589dd346ee552c7a1fb0b
#
_cell.length_a   1.000
_cell.length_b   1.000
_cell.length_c   1.000
_cell.angle_alpha   90.00
_cell.angle_beta   90.00
_cell.angle_gamma   90.00
#
_symmetry.space_group_name_H-M   'P 1'
#
loop_
_entity.id
_entity.type
_entity.pdbx_description
1 polymer ?
#
loop_
_entity_poly.entity_id
_entity_poly.type
_entity_poly.pdbx_seq_one_letter_code
_entity_poly.pdbx_strand_id
1 'polypeptide(L)'
;MLFRSAVRQSRPFPLTAEAVALSRLNVLVRFAAHWLPAGAAWMLVLAGALFGISLARSFVQTVHYTVWHTADQLGSRGGWLSRFEFRVRSSEISYADVRVSPIARLMKRWPVFVVAGSCRPELPLFVYRSGQEELFRELLPEFRMPPDTRHDLTHRSAVFFAPAGIPFGLCLLLVLVSRSVLPALTGTLLIPTAVFAVFLAGGLMGWLKEGIWLREGRFTLRRQKGVYLHCICVLHPDVCLRTFQSPWAARYQRMTLTLALPGQVRLKVRSVLVRDAAPCLNALEQEI
;
A
#
# COMPACT_ATOMS: atom_id res chain seq x y z
N MET A 1 3.99 40.88 61.07
CA MET A 1 3.48 40.02 60.00
C MET A 1 4.41 40.17 58.79
N LEU A 2 5.31 39.21 58.57
CA LEU A 2 6.31 39.24 57.53
C LEU A 2 5.85 38.30 56.39
N PHE A 3 5.44 38.88 55.27
CA PHE A 3 5.20 38.13 54.04
C PHE A 3 6.53 37.84 53.36
N ARG A 4 7.00 36.59 53.43
CA ARG A 4 8.10 36.08 52.63
C ARG A 4 7.52 35.63 51.29
N SER A 5 7.73 36.43 50.25
CA SER A 5 7.52 36.06 48.88
C SER A 5 8.56 35.03 48.44
N ALA A 6 8.12 33.76 48.28
CA ALA A 6 8.94 32.71 47.68
C ALA A 6 9.04 32.97 46.19
N VAL A 7 10.16 33.53 45.76
CA VAL A 7 10.55 33.57 44.32
C VAL A 7 10.80 32.15 43.89
N ARG A 8 9.88 31.58 43.16
CA ARG A 8 9.99 30.28 42.50
C ARG A 8 11.02 30.43 41.36
N GLN A 9 12.26 30.02 41.57
CA GLN A 9 13.26 29.90 40.55
C GLN A 9 12.76 28.90 39.49
N SER A 10 12.28 29.42 38.38
CA SER A 10 12.02 28.66 37.17
C SER A 10 13.37 28.12 36.65
N ARG A 11 13.56 26.81 36.72
CA ARG A 11 14.70 26.15 36.12
C ARG A 11 14.69 26.47 34.60
N PRO A 12 15.80 26.90 34.03
CA PRO A 12 15.86 27.10 32.58
C PRO A 12 15.64 25.76 31.92
N PHE A 13 14.66 25.69 31.05
CA PHE A 13 14.48 24.57 30.15
C PHE A 13 15.76 24.36 29.36
N PRO A 14 16.22 23.12 29.13
CA PRO A 14 17.44 22.86 28.42
C PRO A 14 17.27 23.22 26.93
N LEU A 15 17.55 24.46 26.57
CA LEU A 15 17.66 24.96 25.19
C LEU A 15 18.68 24.15 24.34
N THR A 16 19.50 23.30 24.99
CA THR A 16 20.53 22.50 24.37
C THR A 16 20.02 21.40 23.44
N ALA A 17 18.85 20.79 23.73
CA ALA A 17 18.32 19.71 22.90
C ALA A 17 17.75 20.23 21.56
N GLU A 18 17.04 21.35 21.59
CA GLU A 18 16.51 21.98 20.36
C GLU A 18 17.64 22.56 19.51
N ALA A 19 18.63 23.20 20.13
CA ALA A 19 19.79 23.73 19.40
C ALA A 19 20.62 22.62 18.74
N VAL A 20 20.80 21.48 19.40
CA VAL A 20 21.48 20.32 18.85
C VAL A 20 20.66 19.68 17.72
N ALA A 21 19.33 19.56 17.87
CA ALA A 21 18.47 19.05 16.81
C ALA A 21 18.48 19.97 15.57
N LEU A 22 18.37 21.28 15.76
CA LEU A 22 18.46 22.27 14.68
C LEU A 22 19.84 22.27 13.99
N SER A 23 20.94 22.12 14.74
CA SER A 23 22.28 22.03 14.16
C SER A 23 22.45 20.78 13.29
N ARG A 24 21.95 19.63 13.73
CA ARG A 24 21.96 18.40 12.94
C ARG A 24 21.08 18.48 11.70
N LEU A 25 19.90 19.11 11.82
CA LEU A 25 19.02 19.37 10.68
C LEU A 25 19.74 20.26 9.63
N ASN A 26 20.44 21.31 10.08
CA ASN A 26 21.22 22.17 9.20
C ASN A 26 22.36 21.43 8.48
N VAL A 27 23.01 20.46 9.12
CA VAL A 27 24.03 19.63 8.47
C VAL A 27 23.41 18.79 7.36
N LEU A 28 22.24 18.15 7.62
CA LEU A 28 21.52 17.38 6.61
C LEU A 28 21.04 18.25 5.45
N VAL A 29 20.53 19.45 5.75
CA VAL A 29 20.13 20.42 4.72
C VAL A 29 21.33 20.88 3.88
N ARG A 30 22.47 21.16 4.48
CA ARG A 30 23.71 21.53 3.75
C ARG A 30 24.20 20.38 2.87
N PHE A 31 24.16 19.15 3.38
CA PHE A 31 24.50 17.97 2.58
C PHE A 31 23.55 17.80 1.39
N ALA A 32 22.25 17.92 1.60
CA ALA A 32 21.24 17.84 0.54
C ALA A 32 21.35 19.03 -0.43
N ALA A 33 21.68 20.23 0.05
CA ALA A 33 21.85 21.43 -0.77
C ALA A 33 23.07 21.37 -1.69
N HIS A 34 24.05 20.52 -1.41
CA HIS A 34 25.16 20.28 -2.32
C HIS A 34 24.71 19.60 -3.63
N TRP A 35 23.64 18.78 -3.55
CA TRP A 35 23.13 18.01 -4.67
C TRP A 35 21.82 18.57 -5.26
N LEU A 36 21.12 19.43 -4.53
CA LEU A 36 19.80 19.94 -4.86
C LEU A 36 19.72 21.46 -4.64
N PRO A 37 18.91 22.20 -5.41
CA PRO A 37 18.60 23.60 -5.12
C PRO A 37 18.07 23.75 -3.68
N ALA A 38 18.38 24.90 -3.04
CA ALA A 38 18.09 25.10 -1.60
C ALA A 38 16.64 24.80 -1.20
N GLY A 39 15.65 25.17 -2.03
CA GLY A 39 14.23 24.86 -1.78
C GLY A 39 13.92 23.36 -1.83
N ALA A 40 14.52 22.62 -2.76
CA ALA A 40 14.32 21.18 -2.90
C ALA A 40 14.99 20.39 -1.76
N ALA A 41 16.10 20.88 -1.23
CA ALA A 41 16.78 20.26 -0.08
C ALA A 41 15.90 20.27 1.17
N TRP A 42 15.21 21.38 1.47
CA TRP A 42 14.27 21.45 2.59
C TRP A 42 13.07 20.53 2.43
N MET A 43 12.50 20.44 1.23
CA MET A 43 11.39 19.52 0.94
C MET A 43 11.82 18.07 1.14
N LEU A 44 13.02 17.70 0.76
CA LEU A 44 13.54 16.34 0.92
C LEU A 44 13.79 16.01 2.39
N VAL A 45 14.33 16.96 3.17
CA VAL A 45 14.51 16.79 4.63
C VAL A 45 13.15 16.66 5.33
N LEU A 46 12.16 17.49 4.97
CA LEU A 46 10.82 17.40 5.51
C LEU A 46 10.15 16.07 5.17
N ALA A 47 10.24 15.64 3.91
CA ALA A 47 9.72 14.35 3.48
C ALA A 47 10.39 13.18 4.22
N GLY A 48 11.72 13.25 4.41
CA GLY A 48 12.49 12.28 5.19
C GLY A 48 12.07 12.25 6.67
N ALA A 49 11.84 13.40 7.27
CA ALA A 49 11.37 13.51 8.65
C ALA A 49 9.96 12.92 8.81
N LEU A 50 9.02 13.27 7.93
CA LEU A 50 7.66 12.71 7.93
C LEU A 50 7.68 11.19 7.72
N PHE A 51 8.53 10.70 6.83
CA PHE A 51 8.73 9.28 6.60
C PHE A 51 9.30 8.60 7.85
N GLY A 52 10.29 9.19 8.50
CA GLY A 52 10.88 8.70 9.76
C GLY A 52 9.86 8.63 10.89
N ILE A 53 9.03 9.67 11.07
CA ILE A 53 7.94 9.69 12.05
C ILE A 53 6.92 8.60 11.74
N SER A 54 6.54 8.42 10.47
CA SER A 54 5.61 7.37 10.04
C SER A 54 6.16 5.96 10.33
N LEU A 55 7.46 5.73 10.08
CA LEU A 55 8.12 4.47 10.41
C LEU A 55 8.18 4.23 11.92
N ALA A 56 8.57 5.24 12.69
CA ALA A 56 8.64 5.15 14.15
C ALA A 56 7.26 4.84 14.75
N ARG A 57 6.21 5.52 14.28
CA ARG A 57 4.82 5.24 14.67
C ARG A 57 4.43 3.79 14.36
N SER A 58 4.71 3.33 13.15
CA SER A 58 4.42 1.95 12.74
C SER A 58 5.18 0.93 13.61
N PHE A 59 6.44 1.21 13.92
CA PHE A 59 7.25 0.35 14.78
C PHE A 59 6.69 0.28 16.20
N VAL A 60 6.37 1.43 16.82
CA VAL A 60 5.79 1.49 18.17
C VAL A 60 4.45 0.75 18.26
N GLN A 61 3.66 0.76 17.20
CA GLN A 61 2.38 0.04 17.14
C GLN A 61 2.57 -1.48 17.00
N THR A 62 3.68 -1.95 16.44
CA THR A 62 3.93 -3.38 16.22
C THR A 62 4.75 -4.05 17.33
N VAL A 63 5.22 -3.30 18.33
CA VAL A 63 5.94 -3.85 19.49
C VAL A 63 4.98 -4.68 20.35
N HIS A 64 5.45 -5.83 20.83
CA HIS A 64 4.67 -6.79 21.62
C HIS A 64 3.39 -7.29 20.91
N TYR A 65 3.49 -7.49 19.60
CA TYR A 65 2.38 -7.97 18.80
C TYR A 65 2.14 -9.46 19.06
N THR A 66 0.94 -9.79 19.53
CA THR A 66 0.49 -11.16 19.76
C THR A 66 -0.76 -11.44 18.94
N VAL A 67 -0.84 -12.63 18.36
CA VAL A 67 -2.00 -13.11 17.60
C VAL A 67 -2.49 -14.37 18.28
N TRP A 68 -3.80 -14.49 18.40
CA TRP A 68 -4.43 -15.71 18.93
C TRP A 68 -5.58 -16.13 18.04
N HIS A 69 -5.81 -17.42 18.01
CA HIS A 69 -6.91 -18.05 17.32
C HIS A 69 -7.66 -18.92 18.31
N THR A 70 -8.96 -18.75 18.38
CA THR A 70 -9.90 -19.61 19.11
C THR A 70 -10.85 -20.19 18.06
N ALA A 71 -11.59 -21.25 18.39
CA ALA A 71 -12.45 -21.96 17.44
C ALA A 71 -13.37 -21.05 16.60
N ASP A 72 -13.84 -19.94 17.17
CA ASP A 72 -14.77 -19.00 16.51
C ASP A 72 -14.21 -17.57 16.35
N GLN A 73 -13.08 -17.25 16.95
CA GLN A 73 -12.55 -15.89 16.99
C GLN A 73 -11.07 -15.85 16.64
N LEU A 74 -10.73 -14.86 15.84
CA LEU A 74 -9.36 -14.50 15.52
C LEU A 74 -9.08 -13.12 16.08
N GLY A 75 -7.96 -12.96 16.77
CA GLY A 75 -7.64 -11.68 17.37
C GLY A 75 -6.16 -11.33 17.33
N SER A 76 -5.89 -10.06 17.44
CA SER A 76 -4.55 -9.53 17.56
C SER A 76 -4.49 -8.42 18.60
N ARG A 77 -3.38 -8.35 19.31
CA ARG A 77 -3.11 -7.32 20.31
C ARG A 77 -1.68 -6.84 20.17
N GLY A 78 -1.47 -5.55 20.30
CA GLY A 78 -0.12 -4.98 20.22
C GLY A 78 -0.08 -3.55 20.71
N GLY A 79 1.11 -2.95 20.62
CA GLY A 79 1.38 -1.56 20.94
C GLY A 79 2.10 -1.37 22.25
N TRP A 80 3.08 -0.46 22.25
CA TRP A 80 3.86 -0.10 23.43
C TRP A 80 3.29 1.12 24.15
N LEU A 81 3.02 2.18 23.42
CA LEU A 81 2.49 3.44 23.95
C LEU A 81 0.97 3.42 24.07
N SER A 82 0.31 2.89 23.05
CA SER A 82 -1.14 2.67 23.01
C SER A 82 -1.40 1.20 22.72
N ARG A 83 -2.11 0.54 23.63
CA ARG A 83 -2.54 -0.84 23.42
C ARG A 83 -3.75 -0.83 22.50
N PHE A 84 -3.70 -1.62 21.45
CA PHE A 84 -4.87 -1.91 20.63
C PHE A 84 -5.15 -3.40 20.68
N GLU A 85 -6.39 -3.74 20.52
CA GLU A 85 -6.88 -5.11 20.44
C GLU A 85 -7.91 -5.17 19.33
N PHE A 86 -7.73 -6.09 18.40
CA PHE A 86 -8.66 -6.36 17.32
C PHE A 86 -9.16 -7.79 17.47
N ARG A 87 -10.49 -7.96 17.51
CA ARG A 87 -11.14 -9.26 17.57
C ARG A 87 -12.15 -9.35 16.45
N VAL A 88 -12.18 -10.47 15.76
CA VAL A 88 -13.12 -10.75 14.69
C VAL A 88 -13.60 -12.19 14.80
N ARG A 89 -14.90 -12.42 14.57
CA ARG A 89 -15.41 -13.78 14.40
C ARG A 89 -15.01 -14.30 13.04
N SER A 90 -14.61 -15.57 12.98
CA SER A 90 -14.18 -16.20 11.72
C SER A 90 -15.29 -16.17 10.67
N SER A 91 -16.55 -16.37 11.08
CA SER A 91 -17.75 -16.31 10.21
C SER A 91 -18.06 -14.91 9.64
N GLU A 92 -17.59 -13.85 10.28
CA GLU A 92 -17.85 -12.45 9.85
C GLU A 92 -16.79 -11.91 8.89
N ILE A 93 -15.77 -12.69 8.61
CA ILE A 93 -14.67 -12.26 7.74
C ILE A 93 -15.16 -12.23 6.29
N SER A 94 -15.26 -11.05 5.71
CA SER A 94 -15.66 -10.87 4.31
C SER A 94 -14.51 -11.16 3.35
N TYR A 95 -13.30 -10.69 3.64
CA TYR A 95 -12.12 -10.96 2.81
C TYR A 95 -10.81 -10.77 3.58
N ALA A 96 -9.77 -11.45 3.12
CA ALA A 96 -8.40 -11.29 3.56
C ALA A 96 -7.58 -10.57 2.48
N ASP A 97 -6.78 -9.58 2.88
CA ASP A 97 -5.93 -8.75 2.01
C ASP A 97 -4.47 -8.82 2.46
N VAL A 98 -3.64 -9.48 1.67
CA VAL A 98 -2.19 -9.50 1.89
C VAL A 98 -1.55 -8.37 1.10
N ARG A 99 -0.96 -7.41 1.79
CA ARG A 99 -0.37 -6.22 1.20
C ARG A 99 1.13 -6.37 1.02
N VAL A 100 1.54 -6.45 -0.22
CA VAL A 100 2.95 -6.60 -0.59
C VAL A 100 3.52 -5.26 -1.02
N SER A 101 4.21 -4.59 -0.11
CA SER A 101 4.99 -3.38 -0.43
C SER A 101 6.39 -3.76 -0.93
N PRO A 102 7.12 -2.84 -1.59
CA PRO A 102 8.53 -3.07 -1.95
C PRO A 102 9.39 -3.41 -0.72
N ILE A 103 9.15 -2.73 0.41
CA ILE A 103 9.85 -2.98 1.68
C ILE A 103 9.47 -4.34 2.25
N ALA A 104 8.18 -4.69 2.27
CA ALA A 104 7.70 -6.00 2.71
C ALA A 104 8.33 -7.13 1.89
N ARG A 105 8.50 -6.92 0.59
CA ARG A 105 9.19 -7.85 -0.31
C ARG A 105 10.67 -7.99 0.03
N LEU A 106 11.37 -6.87 0.25
CA LEU A 106 12.77 -6.87 0.64
C LEU A 106 13.00 -7.60 1.97
N MET A 107 12.11 -7.34 2.94
CA MET A 107 12.15 -7.98 4.27
C MET A 107 11.58 -9.41 4.27
N LYS A 108 10.99 -9.86 3.15
CA LYS A 108 10.28 -11.15 3.03
C LYS A 108 9.19 -11.33 4.10
N ARG A 109 8.52 -10.24 4.50
CA ARG A 109 7.45 -10.22 5.50
C ARG A 109 6.17 -9.68 4.90
N TRP A 110 5.10 -10.45 5.02
CA TRP A 110 3.84 -10.21 4.34
C TRP A 110 2.73 -9.93 5.36
N PRO A 111 2.33 -8.66 5.52
CA PRO A 111 1.25 -8.31 6.43
C PRO A 111 -0.10 -8.71 5.86
N VAL A 112 -0.92 -9.34 6.69
CA VAL A 112 -2.27 -9.80 6.39
C VAL A 112 -3.27 -8.91 7.11
N PHE A 113 -4.19 -8.36 6.35
CA PHE A 113 -5.31 -7.57 6.84
C PHE A 113 -6.59 -8.36 6.61
N VAL A 114 -7.43 -8.41 7.62
CA VAL A 114 -8.73 -9.08 7.53
C VAL A 114 -9.81 -8.02 7.66
N VAL A 115 -10.79 -8.08 6.78
CA VAL A 115 -11.92 -7.16 6.78
C VAL A 115 -13.19 -7.93 7.11
N ALA A 116 -13.90 -7.47 8.12
CA ALA A 116 -15.17 -8.00 8.55
C ALA A 116 -16.27 -6.93 8.42
N GLY A 117 -17.27 -7.20 7.62
CA GLY A 117 -18.36 -6.26 7.34
C GLY A 117 -17.84 -4.90 6.85
N SER A 118 -18.17 -3.81 7.55
CA SER A 118 -17.74 -2.44 7.23
C SER A 118 -16.43 -2.03 7.93
N CYS A 119 -15.94 -2.83 8.89
CA CYS A 119 -14.74 -2.54 9.66
C CYS A 119 -13.49 -2.75 8.83
N ARG A 120 -12.71 -1.67 8.64
CA ARG A 120 -11.38 -1.74 7.99
C ARG A 120 -10.32 -1.72 9.06
N PRO A 121 -9.49 -2.76 9.19
CA PRO A 121 -8.41 -2.74 10.14
C PRO A 121 -7.35 -1.72 9.73
N GLU A 122 -6.90 -0.91 10.67
CA GLU A 122 -5.78 0.01 10.49
C GLU A 122 -4.44 -0.73 10.53
N LEU A 123 -4.39 -1.84 11.26
CA LEU A 123 -3.20 -2.63 11.50
C LEU A 123 -3.35 -4.03 10.90
N PRO A 124 -2.24 -4.68 10.50
CA PRO A 124 -2.28 -6.05 10.03
C PRO A 124 -2.70 -6.98 11.16
N LEU A 125 -3.52 -7.98 10.87
CA LEU A 125 -3.91 -9.00 11.84
C LEU A 125 -2.70 -9.85 12.26
N PHE A 126 -1.86 -10.22 11.29
CA PHE A 126 -0.58 -10.89 11.52
C PHE A 126 0.38 -10.64 10.35
N VAL A 127 1.63 -11.00 10.56
CA VAL A 127 2.67 -10.91 9.53
C VAL A 127 3.35 -12.26 9.42
N TYR A 128 3.32 -12.86 8.23
CA TYR A 128 4.02 -14.12 8.00
C TYR A 128 5.26 -13.92 7.12
N ARG A 129 6.20 -14.84 7.21
CA ARG A 129 7.41 -14.82 6.39
C ARG A 129 7.14 -15.51 5.05
N SER A 130 7.71 -14.98 3.97
CA SER A 130 7.68 -15.62 2.67
C SER A 130 8.23 -17.06 2.76
N GLY A 131 7.47 -18.03 2.28
CA GLY A 131 7.78 -19.45 2.43
C GLY A 131 7.19 -20.13 3.66
N GLN A 132 6.60 -19.38 4.60
CA GLN A 132 5.86 -19.90 5.75
C GLN A 132 4.35 -19.70 5.57
N GLU A 133 3.82 -20.17 4.45
CA GLU A 133 2.38 -20.06 4.15
C GLU A 133 1.52 -20.96 5.07
N GLU A 134 2.13 -21.87 5.81
CA GLU A 134 1.45 -22.73 6.77
C GLU A 134 0.73 -21.92 7.85
N LEU A 135 1.40 -20.89 8.40
CA LEU A 135 0.78 -19.99 9.37
C LEU A 135 -0.48 -19.30 8.81
N PHE A 136 -0.45 -18.91 7.53
CA PHE A 136 -1.62 -18.32 6.88
C PHE A 136 -2.75 -19.35 6.75
N ARG A 137 -2.44 -20.60 6.43
CA ARG A 137 -3.42 -21.68 6.31
C ARG A 137 -3.98 -22.12 7.67
N GLU A 138 -3.17 -22.07 8.71
CA GLU A 138 -3.58 -22.39 10.07
C GLU A 138 -4.53 -21.34 10.64
N LEU A 139 -4.20 -20.06 10.49
CA LEU A 139 -5.00 -18.95 11.02
C LEU A 139 -6.24 -18.65 10.17
N LEU A 140 -6.15 -18.85 8.86
CA LEU A 140 -7.21 -18.54 7.89
C LEU A 140 -7.42 -19.73 6.93
N PRO A 141 -7.90 -20.89 7.42
CA PRO A 141 -8.01 -22.12 6.63
C PRO A 141 -8.98 -21.98 5.45
N GLU A 142 -9.95 -21.09 5.59
CA GLU A 142 -10.95 -20.84 4.56
C GLU A 142 -10.45 -19.97 3.41
N PHE A 143 -9.32 -19.27 3.57
CA PHE A 143 -8.80 -18.37 2.56
C PHE A 143 -7.70 -19.02 1.73
N ARG A 144 -7.70 -18.73 0.44
CA ARG A 144 -6.66 -19.19 -0.49
C ARG A 144 -5.99 -18.01 -1.15
N MET A 145 -4.67 -18.07 -1.25
CA MET A 145 -3.91 -17.04 -1.95
C MET A 145 -4.03 -17.19 -3.46
N PRO A 146 -4.05 -16.08 -4.22
CA PRO A 146 -4.04 -16.14 -5.67
C PRO A 146 -2.81 -16.92 -6.16
N PRO A 147 -2.97 -17.80 -7.17
CA PRO A 147 -1.87 -18.56 -7.73
C PRO A 147 -0.83 -17.65 -8.39
N ASP A 148 0.44 -18.05 -8.38
CA ASP A 148 1.51 -17.30 -9.06
C ASP A 148 1.62 -17.71 -10.53
N THR A 149 0.49 -17.63 -11.24
CA THR A 149 0.42 -17.93 -12.68
C THR A 149 0.87 -16.73 -13.50
N ARG A 150 1.51 -17.01 -14.63
CA ARG A 150 1.83 -15.99 -15.62
C ARG A 150 0.58 -15.71 -16.46
N HIS A 151 0.21 -14.43 -16.52
CA HIS A 151 -0.84 -13.98 -17.41
C HIS A 151 -0.28 -13.72 -18.81
N ASP A 152 -1.17 -13.73 -19.79
CA ASP A 152 -0.86 -13.18 -21.10
C ASP A 152 -0.67 -11.66 -20.96
N LEU A 153 0.53 -11.19 -21.28
CA LEU A 153 0.95 -9.79 -21.13
C LEU A 153 0.68 -8.95 -22.38
N THR A 154 0.25 -9.59 -23.49
CA THR A 154 0.01 -8.91 -24.77
C THR A 154 -1.10 -7.86 -24.61
N HIS A 155 -0.93 -6.72 -25.24
CA HIS A 155 -1.90 -5.59 -25.25
C HIS A 155 -2.35 -5.06 -23.88
N ARG A 156 -1.65 -5.39 -22.79
CA ARG A 156 -1.93 -4.86 -21.43
C ARG A 156 -1.15 -3.58 -21.11
N SER A 157 -0.02 -3.36 -21.79
CA SER A 157 0.96 -2.33 -21.45
C SER A 157 0.35 -0.93 -21.34
N ALA A 158 -0.47 -0.54 -22.32
CA ALA A 158 -1.07 0.80 -22.34
C ALA A 158 -1.90 1.11 -21.09
N VAL A 159 -2.67 0.13 -20.59
CA VAL A 159 -3.55 0.32 -19.42
C VAL A 159 -2.75 0.54 -18.12
N PHE A 160 -1.56 -0.05 -18.03
CA PHE A 160 -0.74 0.00 -16.83
C PHE A 160 0.31 1.10 -16.87
N PHE A 161 0.86 1.40 -18.03
CA PHE A 161 1.95 2.37 -18.17
C PHE A 161 1.46 3.78 -18.54
N ALA A 162 0.37 3.95 -19.29
CA ALA A 162 -0.09 5.27 -19.67
C ALA A 162 -0.38 6.21 -18.48
N PRO A 163 -1.00 5.79 -17.37
CA PRO A 163 -1.32 6.69 -16.28
C PRO A 163 -0.10 7.32 -15.60
N ALA A 164 1.04 6.63 -15.56
CA ALA A 164 2.28 7.14 -14.99
C ALA A 164 3.31 7.50 -16.04
N GLY A 165 3.32 6.82 -17.19
CA GLY A 165 4.29 7.00 -18.26
C GLY A 165 4.12 8.33 -19.01
N ILE A 166 2.88 8.76 -19.24
CA ILE A 166 2.60 10.05 -19.88
C ILE A 166 3.13 11.22 -19.02
N PRO A 167 2.74 11.36 -17.73
CA PRO A 167 3.27 12.42 -16.89
C PRO A 167 4.78 12.28 -16.63
N PHE A 168 5.31 11.05 -16.55
CA PHE A 168 6.75 10.80 -16.46
C PHE A 168 7.50 11.34 -17.68
N GLY A 169 7.03 11.01 -18.89
CA GLY A 169 7.62 11.51 -20.14
C GLY A 169 7.55 13.02 -20.25
N LEU A 170 6.44 13.63 -19.83
CA LEU A 170 6.27 15.08 -19.81
C LEU A 170 7.26 15.75 -18.83
N CYS A 171 7.36 15.22 -17.61
CA CYS A 171 8.31 15.72 -16.61
C CYS A 171 9.76 15.57 -17.10
N LEU A 172 10.10 14.45 -17.73
CA LEU A 172 11.42 14.22 -18.29
C LEU A 172 11.74 15.22 -19.41
N LEU A 173 10.79 15.50 -20.30
CA LEU A 173 10.91 16.52 -21.33
C LEU A 173 11.16 17.90 -20.72
N LEU A 174 10.37 18.26 -19.69
CA LEU A 174 10.55 19.53 -18.99
C LEU A 174 11.93 19.64 -18.30
N VAL A 175 12.46 18.54 -17.73
CA VAL A 175 13.81 18.50 -17.17
C VAL A 175 14.85 18.77 -18.27
N LEU A 176 14.70 18.12 -19.44
CA LEU A 176 15.64 18.32 -20.55
C LEU A 176 15.60 19.76 -21.09
N VAL A 177 14.42 20.34 -21.28
CA VAL A 177 14.24 21.72 -21.71
C VAL A 177 14.76 22.70 -20.66
N SER A 178 14.45 22.49 -19.39
CA SER A 178 14.89 23.39 -18.31
C SER A 178 16.40 23.42 -18.16
N ARG A 179 17.07 22.31 -18.46
CA ARG A 179 18.54 22.25 -18.41
C ARG A 179 19.21 23.25 -19.39
N SER A 180 18.58 23.53 -20.52
CA SER A 180 19.09 24.45 -21.54
C SER A 180 18.61 25.89 -21.34
N VAL A 181 17.34 26.09 -20.86
CA VAL A 181 16.70 27.42 -20.79
C VAL A 181 16.75 28.01 -19.37
N LEU A 182 16.48 27.20 -18.35
CA LEU A 182 16.33 27.64 -16.95
C LEU A 182 16.94 26.60 -16.00
N PRO A 183 18.29 26.51 -15.91
CA PRO A 183 18.97 25.48 -15.14
C PRO A 183 18.59 25.46 -13.64
N ALA A 184 18.16 26.59 -13.08
CA ALA A 184 17.69 26.67 -11.69
C ALA A 184 16.45 25.82 -11.40
N LEU A 185 15.60 25.56 -12.40
CA LEU A 185 14.39 24.74 -12.24
C LEU A 185 14.62 23.24 -12.41
N THR A 186 15.76 22.86 -12.97
CA THR A 186 16.08 21.43 -13.28
C THR A 186 15.99 20.56 -12.04
N GLY A 187 16.58 21.01 -10.92
CA GLY A 187 16.56 20.25 -9.66
C GLY A 187 15.15 20.06 -9.09
N THR A 188 14.31 21.09 -9.20
CA THR A 188 12.91 21.03 -8.71
C THR A 188 12.08 20.05 -9.56
N LEU A 189 12.30 20.00 -10.87
CA LEU A 189 11.60 19.10 -11.78
C LEU A 189 12.04 17.64 -11.65
N LEU A 190 13.22 17.36 -11.11
CA LEU A 190 13.67 16.00 -10.83
C LEU A 190 12.79 15.30 -9.77
N ILE A 191 12.22 16.05 -8.82
CA ILE A 191 11.36 15.47 -7.77
C ILE A 191 10.10 14.82 -8.36
N PRO A 192 9.23 15.54 -9.11
CA PRO A 192 8.06 14.91 -9.71
C PRO A 192 8.46 13.81 -10.72
N THR A 193 9.56 13.96 -11.44
CA THR A 193 10.06 12.91 -12.33
C THR A 193 10.38 11.62 -11.56
N ALA A 194 11.07 11.71 -10.43
CA ALA A 194 11.35 10.57 -9.56
C ALA A 194 10.07 9.94 -8.99
N VAL A 195 9.09 10.75 -8.59
CA VAL A 195 7.78 10.26 -8.11
C VAL A 195 7.07 9.47 -9.20
N PHE A 196 6.98 10.00 -10.42
CA PHE A 196 6.34 9.28 -11.53
C PHE A 196 7.12 8.03 -11.97
N ALA A 197 8.45 8.03 -11.84
CA ALA A 197 9.27 6.83 -12.05
C ALA A 197 8.90 5.71 -11.07
N VAL A 198 8.67 6.04 -9.79
CA VAL A 198 8.20 5.07 -8.78
C VAL A 198 6.81 4.53 -9.12
N PHE A 199 5.89 5.40 -9.56
CA PHE A 199 4.56 4.96 -10.01
C PHE A 199 4.62 4.10 -11.27
N LEU A 200 5.54 4.39 -12.19
CA LEU A 200 5.79 3.59 -13.39
C LEU A 200 6.30 2.20 -13.01
N ALA A 201 7.23 2.11 -12.06
CA ALA A 201 7.68 0.83 -11.52
C ALA A 201 6.53 0.05 -10.84
N GLY A 202 5.62 0.75 -10.13
CA GLY A 202 4.39 0.18 -9.62
C GLY A 202 3.49 -0.36 -10.76
N GLY A 203 3.34 0.41 -11.84
CA GLY A 203 2.62 -0.01 -13.05
C GLY A 203 3.18 -1.31 -13.65
N LEU A 204 4.50 -1.46 -13.70
CA LEU A 204 5.18 -2.68 -14.14
C LEU A 204 4.76 -3.90 -13.30
N MET A 205 4.69 -3.73 -11.97
CA MET A 205 4.22 -4.79 -11.08
C MET A 205 2.76 -5.16 -11.35
N GLY A 206 1.89 -4.16 -11.57
CA GLY A 206 0.50 -4.39 -11.94
C GLY A 206 0.38 -5.11 -13.28
N TRP A 207 1.15 -4.69 -14.28
CA TRP A 207 1.19 -5.32 -15.61
C TRP A 207 1.55 -6.80 -15.52
N LEU A 208 2.55 -7.15 -14.69
CA LEU A 208 3.01 -8.53 -14.52
C LEU A 208 2.09 -9.39 -13.65
N LYS A 209 1.48 -8.82 -12.61
CA LYS A 209 0.89 -9.59 -11.52
C LYS A 209 -0.63 -9.41 -11.33
N GLU A 210 -1.25 -8.37 -11.91
CA GLU A 210 -2.67 -8.09 -11.69
C GLU A 210 -3.55 -9.11 -12.42
N GLY A 211 -4.51 -9.70 -11.72
CA GLY A 211 -5.43 -10.69 -12.27
C GLY A 211 -6.50 -11.12 -11.28
N ILE A 212 -7.46 -11.87 -11.76
CA ILE A 212 -8.53 -12.50 -10.99
C ILE A 212 -8.63 -13.98 -11.34
N TRP A 213 -8.92 -14.80 -10.37
CA TRP A 213 -9.12 -16.23 -10.50
C TRP A 213 -10.29 -16.67 -9.64
N LEU A 214 -11.03 -17.64 -10.11
CA LEU A 214 -11.93 -18.44 -9.30
C LEU A 214 -11.19 -19.70 -8.87
N ARG A 215 -11.09 -19.93 -7.57
CA ARG A 215 -10.44 -21.11 -7.01
C ARG A 215 -11.26 -21.67 -5.86
N GLU A 216 -11.70 -22.91 -5.98
CA GLU A 216 -12.50 -23.60 -4.96
C GLU A 216 -13.74 -22.79 -4.56
N GLY A 217 -14.46 -22.20 -5.54
CA GLY A 217 -15.64 -21.37 -5.30
C GLY A 217 -15.36 -19.97 -4.75
N ARG A 218 -14.10 -19.56 -4.59
CA ARG A 218 -13.72 -18.29 -4.00
C ARG A 218 -13.02 -17.38 -5.01
N PHE A 219 -13.33 -16.09 -4.96
CA PHE A 219 -12.66 -15.10 -5.78
C PHE A 219 -11.32 -14.73 -5.17
N THR A 220 -10.26 -15.05 -5.87
CA THR A 220 -8.91 -14.60 -5.51
C THR A 220 -8.41 -13.62 -6.55
N LEU A 221 -7.86 -12.50 -6.11
CA LEU A 221 -7.42 -11.46 -7.01
C LEU A 221 -6.10 -10.82 -6.56
N ARG A 222 -5.34 -10.38 -7.57
CA ARG A 222 -4.18 -9.51 -7.37
C ARG A 222 -4.44 -8.16 -8.00
N ARG A 223 -4.22 -7.11 -7.23
CA ARG A 223 -4.43 -5.73 -7.66
C ARG A 223 -3.25 -4.86 -7.26
N GLN A 224 -2.82 -4.02 -8.18
CA GLN A 224 -1.86 -2.95 -7.89
C GLN A 224 -2.59 -1.67 -7.45
N LYS A 225 -2.18 -1.10 -6.31
CA LYS A 225 -2.63 0.21 -5.85
C LYS A 225 -1.42 1.04 -5.45
N GLY A 226 -1.06 2.01 -6.29
CA GLY A 226 0.20 2.76 -6.13
C GLY A 226 1.40 1.80 -6.19
N VAL A 227 2.20 1.77 -5.14
CA VAL A 227 3.36 0.88 -5.01
C VAL A 227 3.04 -0.45 -4.32
N TYR A 228 1.81 -0.64 -3.82
CA TYR A 228 1.39 -1.85 -3.12
C TYR A 228 0.71 -2.84 -4.06
N LEU A 229 1.11 -4.10 -3.97
CA LEU A 229 0.39 -5.21 -4.56
C LEU A 229 -0.51 -5.82 -3.47
N HIS A 230 -1.81 -5.81 -3.71
CA HIS A 230 -2.82 -6.44 -2.86
C HIS A 230 -3.14 -7.82 -3.41
N CYS A 231 -2.98 -8.83 -2.58
CA CYS A 231 -3.45 -10.19 -2.86
C CYS A 231 -4.68 -10.43 -1.98
N ILE A 232 -5.84 -10.56 -2.59
CA ILE A 232 -7.12 -10.56 -1.89
C ILE A 232 -7.82 -11.88 -2.17
N CYS A 233 -8.35 -12.48 -1.11
CA CYS A 233 -9.26 -13.61 -1.20
C CYS A 233 -10.60 -13.23 -0.59
N VAL A 234 -11.68 -13.43 -1.34
CA VAL A 234 -13.05 -13.13 -0.94
C VAL A 234 -13.81 -14.44 -0.73
N LEU A 235 -14.48 -14.56 0.41
CA LEU A 235 -15.18 -15.79 0.80
C LEU A 235 -16.58 -15.89 0.23
N HIS A 236 -17.34 -14.80 0.27
CA HIS A 236 -18.78 -14.85 0.04
C HIS A 236 -19.18 -14.42 -1.37
N PRO A 237 -20.20 -15.09 -1.93
CA PRO A 237 -20.77 -14.78 -3.23
C PRO A 237 -21.56 -13.45 -3.28
N ASP A 238 -21.88 -12.83 -2.15
CA ASP A 238 -22.54 -11.51 -2.08
C ASP A 238 -21.71 -10.39 -2.72
N VAL A 239 -21.06 -10.74 -3.80
CA VAL A 239 -20.14 -9.91 -4.52
C VAL A 239 -20.79 -9.48 -5.82
N CYS A 240 -21.08 -8.19 -5.95
CA CYS A 240 -21.48 -7.64 -7.22
C CYS A 240 -20.26 -7.49 -8.13
N LEU A 241 -20.25 -8.23 -9.24
CA LEU A 241 -19.22 -8.14 -10.26
C LEU A 241 -19.69 -7.25 -11.42
N ARG A 242 -19.04 -6.11 -11.59
CA ARG A 242 -19.28 -5.21 -12.73
C ARG A 242 -18.19 -5.37 -13.77
N THR A 243 -18.59 -5.62 -15.00
CA THR A 243 -17.68 -5.66 -16.15
C THR A 243 -17.70 -4.33 -16.88
N PHE A 244 -16.55 -3.92 -17.42
CA PHE A 244 -16.43 -2.80 -18.32
C PHE A 244 -15.47 -3.15 -19.45
N GLN A 245 -15.92 -2.96 -20.66
CA GLN A 245 -15.14 -3.22 -21.86
C GLN A 245 -15.20 -2.01 -22.78
N SER A 246 -14.07 -1.35 -23.00
CA SER A 246 -13.98 -0.29 -24.01
C SER A 246 -13.88 -0.90 -25.42
N PRO A 247 -14.19 -0.15 -26.50
CA PRO A 247 -14.08 -0.65 -27.87
C PRO A 247 -12.67 -1.19 -28.20
N TRP A 248 -11.63 -0.52 -27.70
CA TRP A 248 -10.25 -0.97 -27.85
C TRP A 248 -9.96 -2.27 -27.08
N ALA A 249 -10.49 -2.38 -25.86
CA ALA A 249 -10.34 -3.60 -25.07
C ALA A 249 -11.12 -4.77 -25.70
N ALA A 250 -12.29 -4.51 -26.30
CA ALA A 250 -13.09 -5.50 -27.01
C ALA A 250 -12.32 -6.13 -28.17
N ARG A 251 -11.61 -5.31 -28.96
CA ARG A 251 -10.76 -5.78 -30.07
C ARG A 251 -9.71 -6.81 -29.63
N TYR A 252 -9.23 -6.69 -28.40
CA TYR A 252 -8.22 -7.60 -27.83
C TYR A 252 -8.81 -8.61 -26.84
N GLN A 253 -10.15 -8.77 -26.83
CA GLN A 253 -10.86 -9.65 -25.90
C GLN A 253 -10.47 -9.44 -24.44
N ARG A 254 -10.32 -8.18 -24.05
CA ARG A 254 -9.96 -7.77 -22.68
C ARG A 254 -11.07 -6.97 -22.03
N MET A 255 -11.22 -7.13 -20.73
CA MET A 255 -12.18 -6.39 -19.93
C MET A 255 -11.59 -5.94 -18.62
N THR A 256 -12.24 -4.98 -17.99
CA THR A 256 -11.95 -4.55 -16.64
C THR A 256 -13.06 -5.04 -15.73
N LEU A 257 -12.70 -5.77 -14.70
CA LEU A 257 -13.61 -6.28 -13.70
C LEU A 257 -13.58 -5.37 -12.47
N THR A 258 -14.75 -5.06 -11.94
CA THR A 258 -14.90 -4.33 -10.68
C THR A 258 -15.75 -5.17 -9.75
N LEU A 259 -15.11 -5.65 -8.71
CA LEU A 259 -15.71 -6.41 -7.64
C LEU A 259 -16.19 -5.45 -6.57
N ALA A 260 -17.49 -5.40 -6.28
CA ALA A 260 -18.03 -4.64 -5.17
C ALA A 260 -18.15 -5.56 -3.96
N LEU A 261 -17.49 -5.19 -2.87
CA LEU A 261 -17.47 -5.92 -1.61
C LEU A 261 -18.33 -5.21 -0.57
N PRO A 262 -18.77 -5.92 0.48
CA PRO A 262 -19.37 -5.30 1.65
C PRO A 262 -18.55 -4.13 2.17
N GLY A 263 -19.18 -3.11 2.75
CA GLY A 263 -18.48 -1.90 3.23
C GLY A 263 -18.08 -0.92 2.12
N GLN A 264 -18.74 -0.94 0.95
CA GLN A 264 -18.52 -0.04 -0.20
C GLN A 264 -17.11 -0.09 -0.79
N VAL A 265 -16.40 -1.18 -0.59
CA VAL A 265 -15.08 -1.37 -1.19
C VAL A 265 -15.22 -1.84 -2.63
N ARG A 266 -14.65 -1.11 -3.56
CA ARG A 266 -14.60 -1.50 -4.98
C ARG A 266 -13.19 -1.93 -5.34
N LEU A 267 -13.04 -3.19 -5.72
CA LEU A 267 -11.79 -3.76 -6.19
C LEU A 267 -11.82 -3.83 -7.72
N LYS A 268 -10.96 -3.06 -8.35
CA LYS A 268 -10.87 -2.98 -9.80
C LYS A 268 -9.65 -3.77 -10.28
N VAL A 269 -9.86 -4.77 -11.12
CA VAL A 269 -8.82 -5.53 -11.81
C VAL A 269 -8.84 -5.17 -13.29
N ARG A 270 -7.71 -4.73 -13.81
CA ARG A 270 -7.61 -4.12 -15.14
C ARG A 270 -7.14 -5.12 -16.19
N SER A 271 -7.67 -5.00 -17.41
CA SER A 271 -7.17 -5.70 -18.59
C SER A 271 -7.04 -7.23 -18.42
N VAL A 272 -8.11 -7.86 -17.91
CA VAL A 272 -8.24 -9.33 -17.83
C VAL A 272 -8.73 -9.86 -19.16
N LEU A 273 -8.26 -11.03 -19.59
CA LEU A 273 -8.81 -11.71 -20.77
C LEU A 273 -10.23 -12.20 -20.48
N VAL A 274 -11.11 -12.09 -21.45
CA VAL A 274 -12.51 -12.57 -21.35
C VAL A 274 -12.54 -14.04 -20.96
N ARG A 275 -11.69 -14.88 -21.55
CA ARG A 275 -11.61 -16.31 -21.22
C ARG A 275 -11.22 -16.59 -19.76
N ASP A 276 -10.35 -15.75 -19.19
CA ASP A 276 -9.88 -15.91 -17.81
C ASP A 276 -10.91 -15.36 -16.81
N ALA A 277 -11.76 -14.45 -17.26
CA ALA A 277 -12.87 -13.89 -16.49
C ALA A 277 -14.14 -14.74 -16.54
N ALA A 278 -14.33 -15.53 -17.60
CA ALA A 278 -15.53 -16.34 -17.81
C ALA A 278 -15.88 -17.25 -16.62
N PRO A 279 -14.95 -17.98 -15.99
CA PRO A 279 -15.26 -18.79 -14.81
C PRO A 279 -15.84 -17.97 -13.66
N CYS A 280 -15.32 -16.74 -13.46
CA CYS A 280 -15.81 -15.85 -12.42
C CYS A 280 -17.22 -15.29 -12.71
N LEU A 281 -17.54 -15.09 -13.99
CA LEU A 281 -18.87 -14.62 -14.43
C LEU A 281 -19.89 -15.74 -14.30
N ASN A 282 -19.57 -16.92 -14.80
CA ASN A 282 -20.47 -18.09 -14.77
C ASN A 282 -20.79 -18.55 -13.34
N ALA A 283 -19.81 -18.41 -12.40
CA ALA A 283 -20.06 -18.77 -11.01
C ALA A 283 -21.14 -17.90 -10.34
N LEU A 284 -21.26 -16.63 -10.76
CA LEU A 284 -22.33 -15.75 -10.25
C LEU A 284 -23.69 -15.98 -10.92
N GLU A 285 -23.71 -16.50 -12.14
CA GLU A 285 -24.95 -16.83 -12.84
C GLU A 285 -25.59 -18.14 -12.33
N GLN A 286 -24.79 -19.04 -11.76
CA GLN A 286 -25.27 -20.31 -11.22
C GLN A 286 -25.92 -20.20 -9.84
N GLU A 287 -25.72 -19.09 -9.14
CA GLU A 287 -26.25 -18.84 -7.79
C GLU A 287 -27.57 -18.03 -7.82
N ILE A 288 -28.04 -17.60 -8.98
CA ILE A 288 -29.36 -16.95 -9.20
C ILE A 288 -30.37 -17.98 -9.66
#